data_227d57941c013ebc61977476f98d1195
#
_entry.id   227d57941c013ebc61977476f98d1195
#
_cell.length_a   1.000
_cell.length_b   1.000
_cell.length_c   1.000
_cell.angle_alpha   90.00
_cell.angle_beta   90.00
_cell.angle_gamma   90.00
#
_symmetry.space_group_name_H-M   'P 1'
#
loop_
_entity.id
_entity.type
_entity.pdbx_description
1 polymer ?
#
loop_
_entity_poly.entity_id
_entity_poly.type
_entity_poly.pdbx_seq_one_letter_code
_entity_poly.pdbx_strand_id
1 'polypeptide(L)'
;MHNEMNTRKKVNCVLQKNLLAILFMTLVGIISMTTCIKLLQTYATGQAINNQATATTNAFEADLSASVLGKDLFLNLNGMMHVLFGERRMNDVVKLNNGYLVMPSEKAKQEDMDFAADSLQDLQQTLQDKGIQMLYVMTPSKISPADPELPEGETDFSNEEMDYFFAALDERHVNAIDLRPAFINYPAGYYALEYRTDHHWNMQGGFLAYTQIVQQLVPMLGMQVRMQVPNQLT
;
A
#
# COMPACT_ATOMS: atom_id res chain seq x y z
N MET A 1 32.97 -48.32 -28.88
CA MET A 1 33.35 -47.37 -27.83
C MET A 1 32.60 -46.00 -27.92
N HIS A 2 32.52 -45.33 -29.08
CA HIS A 2 31.88 -44.03 -29.24
C HIS A 2 30.34 -44.08 -29.06
N ASN A 3 29.70 -45.18 -29.50
CA ASN A 3 28.25 -45.40 -29.44
C ASN A 3 27.77 -45.73 -28.01
N GLU A 4 28.56 -46.44 -27.24
CA GLU A 4 28.23 -46.76 -25.81
C GLU A 4 28.32 -45.55 -24.92
N MET A 5 29.26 -44.66 -25.17
CA MET A 5 29.46 -43.42 -24.38
C MET A 5 28.30 -42.43 -24.63
N ASN A 6 27.73 -42.40 -25.83
CA ASN A 6 26.59 -41.57 -26.19
C ASN A 6 25.28 -42.10 -25.56
N THR A 7 25.14 -43.44 -25.51
CA THR A 7 23.99 -44.09 -24.89
C THR A 7 23.98 -43.88 -23.35
N ARG A 8 25.12 -44.00 -22.70
CA ARG A 8 25.28 -43.74 -21.24
C ARG A 8 24.96 -42.27 -20.90
N LYS A 9 25.42 -41.31 -21.73
CA LYS A 9 25.07 -39.87 -21.53
C LYS A 9 23.58 -39.62 -21.67
N LYS A 10 22.90 -40.23 -22.63
CA LYS A 10 21.43 -40.11 -22.78
C LYS A 10 20.68 -40.72 -21.60
N VAL A 11 21.07 -41.91 -21.18
CA VAL A 11 20.44 -42.59 -20.00
C VAL A 11 20.63 -41.77 -18.73
N ASN A 12 21.83 -41.23 -18.48
CA ASN A 12 22.08 -40.39 -17.31
C ASN A 12 21.28 -39.09 -17.35
N CYS A 13 21.11 -38.46 -18.50
CA CYS A 13 20.31 -37.27 -18.66
C CYS A 13 18.82 -37.52 -18.40
N VAL A 14 18.27 -38.64 -18.86
CA VAL A 14 16.88 -39.06 -18.59
C VAL A 14 16.70 -39.42 -17.12
N LEU A 15 17.65 -40.12 -16.53
CA LEU A 15 17.62 -40.47 -15.11
C LEU A 15 17.64 -39.22 -14.21
N GLN A 16 18.50 -38.23 -14.52
CA GLN A 16 18.58 -36.96 -13.80
C GLN A 16 17.28 -36.15 -13.90
N LYS A 17 16.67 -36.11 -15.08
CA LYS A 17 15.37 -35.43 -15.27
C LYS A 17 14.25 -36.09 -14.47
N ASN A 18 14.19 -37.42 -14.48
CA ASN A 18 13.19 -38.16 -13.71
C ASN A 18 13.42 -38.03 -12.21
N LEU A 19 14.69 -38.04 -11.75
CA LEU A 19 15.03 -37.84 -10.36
C LEU A 19 14.62 -36.44 -9.87
N LEU A 20 14.89 -35.40 -10.67
CA LEU A 20 14.48 -34.03 -10.35
C LEU A 20 12.95 -33.91 -10.25
N ALA A 21 12.23 -34.51 -11.19
CA ALA A 21 10.77 -34.52 -11.18
C ALA A 21 10.21 -35.26 -9.95
N ILE A 22 10.80 -36.40 -9.59
CA ILE A 22 10.41 -37.15 -8.38
C ILE A 22 10.69 -36.34 -7.12
N LEU A 23 11.85 -35.70 -7.01
CA LEU A 23 12.20 -34.84 -5.88
C LEU A 23 11.25 -33.64 -5.79
N PHE A 24 10.90 -33.02 -6.90
CA PHE A 24 9.94 -31.93 -6.93
C PHE A 24 8.56 -32.39 -6.46
N MET A 25 8.04 -33.50 -7.00
CA MET A 25 6.73 -34.04 -6.63
C MET A 25 6.66 -34.49 -5.17
N THR A 26 7.76 -35.09 -4.64
CA THR A 26 7.84 -35.42 -3.21
C THR A 26 7.86 -34.18 -2.33
N LEU A 27 8.59 -33.14 -2.71
CA LEU A 27 8.60 -31.87 -1.98
C LEU A 27 7.20 -31.24 -1.94
N VAL A 28 6.53 -31.14 -3.08
CA VAL A 28 5.16 -30.62 -3.18
C VAL A 28 4.19 -31.49 -2.32
N GLY A 29 4.34 -32.82 -2.37
CA GLY A 29 3.54 -33.73 -1.55
C GLY A 29 3.73 -33.52 -0.06
N ILE A 30 4.96 -33.34 0.40
CA ILE A 30 5.29 -33.06 1.81
C ILE A 30 4.69 -31.72 2.25
N ILE A 31 4.85 -30.67 1.46
CA ILE A 31 4.30 -29.34 1.76
C ILE A 31 2.76 -29.42 1.85
N SER A 32 2.12 -30.05 0.87
CA SER A 32 0.66 -30.20 0.84
C SER A 32 0.15 -30.99 2.05
N MET A 33 0.79 -32.12 2.38
CA MET A 33 0.40 -32.97 3.51
C MET A 33 0.58 -32.24 4.84
N THR A 34 1.69 -31.55 5.05
CA THR A 34 1.93 -30.78 6.29
C THR A 34 0.96 -29.62 6.43
N THR A 35 0.62 -28.94 5.33
CA THR A 35 -0.39 -27.88 5.29
C THR A 35 -1.78 -28.42 5.67
N CYS A 36 -2.19 -29.56 5.08
CA CYS A 36 -3.45 -30.21 5.43
C CYS A 36 -3.51 -30.62 6.91
N ILE A 37 -2.43 -31.20 7.45
CA ILE A 37 -2.39 -31.60 8.87
C ILE A 37 -2.54 -30.37 9.78
N LYS A 38 -1.82 -29.29 9.51
CA LYS A 38 -1.95 -28.03 10.28
C LYS A 38 -3.37 -27.48 10.22
N LEU A 39 -3.94 -27.41 9.02
CA LEU A 39 -5.30 -26.92 8.80
C LEU A 39 -6.31 -27.77 9.61
N LEU A 40 -6.22 -29.09 9.54
CA LEU A 40 -7.08 -30.00 10.31
C LEU A 40 -6.91 -29.81 11.82
N GLN A 41 -5.68 -29.59 12.31
CA GLN A 41 -5.42 -29.30 13.72
C GLN A 41 -6.07 -27.98 14.15
N THR A 42 -5.94 -26.93 13.35
CA THR A 42 -6.55 -25.62 13.61
C THR A 42 -8.08 -25.72 13.72
N TYR A 43 -8.72 -26.48 12.83
CA TYR A 43 -10.16 -26.71 12.89
C TYR A 43 -10.57 -27.64 14.05
N ALA A 44 -9.79 -28.68 14.34
CA ALA A 44 -10.08 -29.63 15.44
C ALA A 44 -9.92 -28.97 16.83
N THR A 45 -9.02 -27.99 16.98
CA THR A 45 -8.80 -27.28 18.25
C THR A 45 -9.75 -26.10 18.47
N GLY A 46 -10.65 -25.81 17.52
CA GLY A 46 -11.60 -24.69 17.60
C GLY A 46 -10.96 -23.31 17.53
N GLN A 47 -9.65 -23.24 17.23
CA GLN A 47 -8.93 -21.95 17.06
C GLN A 47 -9.34 -21.22 15.79
N ALA A 48 -9.92 -21.94 14.83
CA ALA A 48 -10.24 -21.40 13.51
C ALA A 48 -11.50 -20.53 13.46
N ILE A 49 -12.35 -20.45 14.48
CA ILE A 49 -13.61 -19.71 14.34
C ILE A 49 -14.04 -19.09 15.68
N ASN A 50 -13.42 -17.96 16.02
CA ASN A 50 -14.01 -17.05 16.99
C ASN A 50 -14.70 -15.85 16.31
N ASN A 51 -14.90 -15.90 15.00
CA ASN A 51 -15.68 -14.91 14.25
C ASN A 51 -16.98 -15.58 13.81
N GLN A 52 -18.03 -15.30 14.56
CA GLN A 52 -19.39 -15.71 14.26
C GLN A 52 -19.78 -15.40 12.81
N ALA A 53 -20.28 -16.45 12.16
CA ALA A 53 -21.34 -16.40 11.16
C ALA A 53 -21.06 -15.77 9.80
N THR A 54 -19.88 -15.87 9.24
CA THR A 54 -19.72 -16.02 7.79
C THR A 54 -18.42 -16.78 7.54
N ALA A 55 -18.50 -18.10 7.38
CA ALA A 55 -17.45 -18.89 6.74
C ALA A 55 -17.40 -18.45 5.27
N THR A 56 -16.86 -17.25 5.03
CA THR A 56 -16.59 -16.76 3.70
C THR A 56 -15.36 -17.50 3.18
N THR A 57 -15.33 -17.77 1.88
CA THR A 57 -14.16 -18.29 1.16
C THR A 57 -12.87 -17.58 1.60
N ASN A 58 -12.94 -16.29 1.90
CA ASN A 58 -11.84 -15.45 2.36
C ASN A 58 -11.22 -15.89 3.70
N ALA A 59 -12.05 -16.36 4.67
CA ALA A 59 -11.54 -16.86 5.94
C ALA A 59 -10.81 -18.20 5.77
N PHE A 60 -11.36 -19.10 4.95
CA PHE A 60 -10.72 -20.37 4.62
C PHE A 60 -9.40 -20.16 3.85
N GLU A 61 -9.37 -19.25 2.89
CA GLU A 61 -8.16 -18.89 2.14
C GLU A 61 -7.08 -18.29 3.05
N ALA A 62 -7.46 -17.46 4.02
CA ALA A 62 -6.54 -16.90 5.00
C ALA A 62 -5.92 -17.98 5.88
N ASP A 63 -6.75 -18.90 6.40
CA ASP A 63 -6.29 -20.03 7.23
C ASP A 63 -5.41 -20.99 6.43
N LEU A 64 -5.80 -21.31 5.19
CA LEU A 64 -5.00 -22.14 4.28
C LEU A 64 -3.65 -21.48 4.01
N SER A 65 -3.66 -20.19 3.66
CA SER A 65 -2.45 -19.43 3.41
C SER A 65 -1.52 -19.35 4.62
N ALA A 66 -2.06 -19.20 5.83
CA ALA A 66 -1.29 -19.20 7.08
C ALA A 66 -0.70 -20.59 7.42
N SER A 67 -1.34 -21.66 6.94
CA SER A 67 -0.93 -23.04 7.22
C SER A 67 0.16 -23.56 6.28
N VAL A 68 0.48 -22.86 5.19
CA VAL A 68 1.51 -23.30 4.22
C VAL A 68 2.89 -23.36 4.87
N LEU A 69 3.51 -24.54 4.84
CA LEU A 69 4.86 -24.73 5.34
C LEU A 69 5.88 -23.93 4.51
N GLY A 70 6.66 -23.08 5.18
CA GLY A 70 7.70 -22.28 4.50
C GLY A 70 7.18 -21.12 3.67
N LYS A 71 5.94 -20.66 3.90
CA LYS A 71 5.34 -19.51 3.20
C LYS A 71 6.30 -18.32 3.14
N ASP A 72 6.86 -17.92 4.29
CA ASP A 72 7.75 -16.76 4.35
C ASP A 72 9.04 -16.96 3.54
N LEU A 73 9.55 -18.22 3.49
CA LEU A 73 10.69 -18.53 2.64
C LEU A 73 10.36 -18.36 1.16
N PHE A 74 9.19 -18.85 0.72
CA PHE A 74 8.75 -18.68 -0.68
C PHE A 74 8.49 -17.22 -1.02
N LEU A 75 7.89 -16.45 -0.13
CA LEU A 75 7.67 -15.02 -0.33
C LEU A 75 9.00 -14.27 -0.42
N ASN A 76 9.96 -14.58 0.46
CA ASN A 76 11.28 -13.97 0.45
C ASN A 76 12.07 -14.33 -0.82
N LEU A 77 12.03 -15.61 -1.25
CA LEU A 77 12.67 -16.05 -2.49
C LEU A 77 12.05 -15.36 -3.70
N ASN A 78 10.72 -15.24 -3.75
CA ASN A 78 10.03 -14.51 -4.81
C ASN A 78 10.49 -13.05 -4.85
N GLY A 79 10.49 -12.37 -3.71
CA GLY A 79 10.98 -10.99 -3.61
C GLY A 79 12.45 -10.84 -4.05
N MET A 80 13.31 -11.79 -3.67
CA MET A 80 14.71 -11.81 -4.12
C MET A 80 14.82 -11.97 -5.65
N MET A 81 13.99 -12.80 -6.27
CA MET A 81 13.98 -12.99 -7.72
C MET A 81 13.55 -11.71 -8.44
N HIS A 82 12.50 -11.02 -7.97
CA HIS A 82 12.10 -9.71 -8.52
C HIS A 82 13.24 -8.70 -8.47
N VAL A 83 13.93 -8.61 -7.31
CA VAL A 83 15.11 -7.73 -7.17
C VAL A 83 16.24 -8.13 -8.12
N LEU A 84 16.52 -9.44 -8.26
CA LEU A 84 17.58 -9.96 -9.12
C LEU A 84 17.32 -9.67 -10.61
N PHE A 85 16.06 -9.72 -11.04
CA PHE A 85 15.64 -9.36 -12.40
C PHE A 85 15.51 -7.86 -12.62
N GLY A 86 15.76 -7.04 -11.61
CA GLY A 86 15.67 -5.59 -11.70
C GLY A 86 14.24 -5.06 -11.75
N GLU A 87 13.27 -5.89 -11.39
CA GLU A 87 11.88 -5.47 -11.32
C GLU A 87 11.68 -4.45 -10.19
N ARG A 88 10.97 -3.39 -10.50
CA ARG A 88 10.70 -2.30 -9.55
C ARG A 88 9.31 -2.35 -8.95
N ARG A 89 8.41 -3.13 -9.56
CA ARG A 89 7.04 -3.38 -9.06
C ARG A 89 6.95 -4.78 -8.46
N MET A 90 6.39 -4.87 -7.27
CA MET A 90 5.98 -6.13 -6.66
C MET A 90 4.58 -5.96 -6.07
N ASN A 91 3.61 -6.64 -6.65
CA ASN A 91 2.19 -6.41 -6.42
C ASN A 91 1.83 -4.92 -6.66
N ASP A 92 1.24 -4.25 -5.67
CA ASP A 92 0.83 -2.85 -5.75
C ASP A 92 1.94 -1.87 -5.35
N VAL A 93 3.11 -2.37 -4.94
CA VAL A 93 4.21 -1.54 -4.48
C VAL A 93 5.24 -1.33 -5.58
N VAL A 94 5.60 -0.07 -5.83
CA VAL A 94 6.64 0.35 -6.76
C VAL A 94 7.80 0.97 -6.01
N LYS A 95 9.03 0.59 -6.37
CA LYS A 95 10.25 1.21 -5.88
C LYS A 95 10.66 2.34 -6.82
N LEU A 96 10.58 3.56 -6.34
CA LEU A 96 11.02 4.77 -7.03
C LEU A 96 12.53 4.77 -7.30
N ASN A 97 13.00 5.65 -8.19
CA ASN A 97 14.42 5.80 -8.53
C ASN A 97 15.25 6.24 -7.32
N ASN A 98 14.69 7.06 -6.42
CA ASN A 98 15.31 7.46 -5.14
C ASN A 98 15.24 6.38 -4.06
N GLY A 99 14.62 5.23 -4.35
CA GLY A 99 14.53 4.05 -3.48
C GLY A 99 13.39 4.09 -2.46
N TYR A 100 12.47 5.06 -2.54
CA TYR A 100 11.25 5.04 -1.75
C TYR A 100 10.26 4.00 -2.30
N LEU A 101 9.46 3.43 -1.42
CA LEU A 101 8.38 2.51 -1.80
C LEU A 101 7.07 3.27 -1.81
N VAL A 102 6.32 3.15 -2.90
CA VAL A 102 5.05 3.83 -3.11
C VAL A 102 3.99 2.86 -3.62
N MET A 103 2.74 3.22 -3.51
CA MET A 103 1.59 2.51 -4.08
C MET A 103 0.88 3.49 -5.03
N PRO A 104 1.18 3.43 -6.34
CA PRO A 104 0.53 4.29 -7.32
C PRO A 104 -0.96 4.03 -7.38
N SER A 105 -1.74 5.09 -7.51
CA SER A 105 -3.19 5.00 -7.69
C SER A 105 -3.56 4.65 -9.12
N GLU A 106 -4.53 3.75 -9.26
CA GLU A 106 -5.28 3.57 -10.49
C GLU A 106 -6.30 4.69 -10.66
N LYS A 107 -6.73 4.95 -11.89
CA LYS A 107 -7.69 6.01 -12.18
C LYS A 107 -9.06 5.70 -11.59
N ALA A 108 -9.50 6.52 -10.62
CA ALA A 108 -10.83 6.42 -10.03
C ALA A 108 -11.91 6.94 -10.98
N LYS A 109 -13.16 6.54 -10.75
CA LYS A 109 -14.29 7.07 -11.48
C LYS A 109 -14.67 8.45 -10.95
N GLN A 110 -14.88 9.39 -11.84
CA GLN A 110 -15.32 10.73 -11.46
C GLN A 110 -16.63 10.71 -10.69
N GLU A 111 -17.57 9.83 -11.08
CA GLU A 111 -18.86 9.66 -10.41
C GLU A 111 -18.73 9.32 -8.92
N ASP A 112 -17.74 8.50 -8.56
CA ASP A 112 -17.49 8.12 -7.17
C ASP A 112 -16.93 9.32 -6.37
N MET A 113 -16.08 10.14 -7.00
CA MET A 113 -15.55 11.36 -6.39
C MET A 113 -16.61 12.44 -6.22
N ASP A 114 -17.49 12.60 -7.20
CA ASP A 114 -18.62 13.51 -7.11
C ASP A 114 -19.58 13.10 -5.99
N PHE A 115 -19.91 11.81 -5.91
CA PHE A 115 -20.74 11.27 -4.83
C PHE A 115 -20.10 11.51 -3.44
N ALA A 116 -18.78 11.34 -3.34
CA ALA A 116 -18.07 11.62 -2.09
C ALA A 116 -18.10 13.12 -1.74
N ALA A 117 -17.97 14.01 -2.72
CA ALA A 117 -18.05 15.46 -2.52
C ALA A 117 -19.44 15.90 -2.11
N ASP A 118 -20.51 15.35 -2.72
CA ASP A 118 -21.90 15.59 -2.33
C ASP A 118 -22.14 15.14 -0.88
N SER A 119 -21.63 13.97 -0.51
CA SER A 119 -21.75 13.42 0.86
C SER A 119 -21.06 14.30 1.90
N LEU A 120 -19.92 14.90 1.55
CA LEU A 120 -19.21 15.83 2.44
C LEU A 120 -19.94 17.16 2.57
N GLN A 121 -20.58 17.65 1.51
CA GLN A 121 -21.43 18.83 1.56
C GLN A 121 -22.62 18.62 2.50
N ASP A 122 -23.33 17.49 2.37
CA ASP A 122 -24.47 17.12 3.24
C ASP A 122 -24.04 16.99 4.70
N LEU A 123 -22.86 16.38 4.94
CA LEU A 123 -22.30 16.28 6.28
C LEU A 123 -21.98 17.65 6.86
N GLN A 124 -21.32 18.52 6.08
CA GLN A 124 -21.02 19.88 6.50
C GLN A 124 -22.28 20.65 6.88
N GLN A 125 -23.33 20.59 6.05
CA GLN A 125 -24.61 21.25 6.33
C GLN A 125 -25.24 20.71 7.61
N THR A 126 -25.28 19.39 7.79
CA THR A 126 -25.81 18.74 9.00
C THR A 126 -25.08 19.17 10.26
N LEU A 127 -23.76 19.37 10.19
CA LEU A 127 -22.94 19.85 11.30
C LEU A 127 -23.16 21.33 11.57
N GLN A 128 -23.24 22.16 10.52
CA GLN A 128 -23.53 23.60 10.62
C GLN A 128 -24.87 23.88 11.30
N ASP A 129 -25.91 23.11 10.99
CA ASP A 129 -27.23 23.21 11.63
C ASP A 129 -27.16 22.95 13.14
N LYS A 130 -26.11 22.28 13.61
CA LYS A 130 -25.81 22.03 15.04
C LYS A 130 -24.79 22.99 15.63
N GLY A 131 -24.34 23.99 14.87
CA GLY A 131 -23.32 24.95 15.29
C GLY A 131 -21.90 24.37 15.31
N ILE A 132 -21.66 23.23 14.60
CA ILE A 132 -20.34 22.57 14.54
C ILE A 132 -19.67 22.97 13.22
N GLN A 133 -18.42 23.42 13.30
CA GLN A 133 -17.59 23.70 12.13
C GLN A 133 -16.91 22.42 11.65
N MET A 134 -16.85 22.23 10.34
CA MET A 134 -16.14 21.14 9.67
C MET A 134 -15.00 21.70 8.81
N LEU A 135 -13.86 21.02 8.80
CA LEU A 135 -12.78 21.24 7.86
C LEU A 135 -12.35 19.90 7.29
N TYR A 136 -12.47 19.74 5.97
CA TYR A 136 -11.88 18.60 5.28
C TYR A 136 -10.40 18.85 5.02
N VAL A 137 -9.56 17.88 5.33
CA VAL A 137 -8.12 17.96 5.14
C VAL A 137 -7.70 16.96 4.09
N MET A 138 -7.28 17.45 2.91
CA MET A 138 -6.71 16.61 1.87
C MET A 138 -5.22 16.41 2.14
N THR A 139 -4.86 15.17 2.46
CA THR A 139 -3.47 14.77 2.70
C THR A 139 -2.76 14.49 1.37
N PRO A 140 -1.47 14.84 1.24
CA PRO A 140 -0.73 14.57 0.01
C PRO A 140 -0.56 13.07 -0.23
N SER A 141 -0.50 12.68 -1.50
CA SER A 141 0.00 11.36 -1.89
C SER A 141 1.50 11.27 -1.60
N LYS A 142 2.02 10.08 -1.40
CA LYS A 142 3.48 9.90 -1.28
C LYS A 142 4.22 10.13 -2.61
N ILE A 143 3.52 10.07 -3.73
CA ILE A 143 4.05 10.40 -5.05
C ILE A 143 3.79 11.89 -5.30
N SER A 144 4.85 12.68 -5.50
CA SER A 144 4.72 14.11 -5.77
C SER A 144 4.10 14.35 -7.14
N PRO A 145 3.46 15.50 -7.38
CA PRO A 145 3.00 15.84 -8.74
C PRO A 145 4.14 15.82 -9.75
N ALA A 146 3.92 15.17 -10.91
CA ALA A 146 4.92 15.02 -11.97
C ALA A 146 6.27 14.48 -11.45
N ASP A 147 6.23 13.45 -10.61
CA ASP A 147 7.38 12.93 -9.90
C ASP A 147 8.46 12.37 -10.85
N PRO A 148 9.69 12.95 -10.86
CA PRO A 148 10.77 12.46 -11.72
C PRO A 148 11.34 11.12 -11.23
N GLU A 149 11.00 10.69 -10.00
CA GLU A 149 11.46 9.45 -9.41
C GLU A 149 10.60 8.24 -9.79
N LEU A 150 9.42 8.48 -10.42
CA LEU A 150 8.57 7.41 -10.88
C LEU A 150 9.25 6.67 -12.04
N PRO A 151 9.44 5.33 -11.97
CA PRO A 151 10.08 4.59 -13.02
C PRO A 151 9.34 4.69 -14.36
N GLU A 152 10.07 4.59 -15.46
CA GLU A 152 9.50 4.57 -16.81
C GLU A 152 8.50 3.40 -16.96
N GLY A 153 7.34 3.70 -17.50
CA GLY A 153 6.23 2.74 -17.67
C GLY A 153 5.29 2.64 -16.48
N GLU A 154 5.62 3.26 -15.34
CA GLU A 154 4.71 3.38 -14.21
C GLU A 154 3.85 4.65 -14.35
N THR A 155 2.60 4.55 -13.92
CA THR A 155 1.65 5.66 -13.92
C THR A 155 1.04 5.82 -12.54
N ASP A 156 0.78 7.06 -12.13
CA ASP A 156 0.08 7.39 -10.89
C ASP A 156 -0.97 8.47 -11.19
N PHE A 157 -2.19 8.25 -10.75
CA PHE A 157 -3.31 9.18 -10.94
C PHE A 157 -3.67 9.95 -9.66
N SER A 158 -3.01 9.69 -8.54
CA SER A 158 -3.37 10.25 -7.24
C SER A 158 -3.47 11.78 -7.24
N ASN A 159 -2.52 12.47 -7.88
CA ASN A 159 -2.51 13.93 -7.90
C ASN A 159 -3.58 14.51 -8.83
N GLU A 160 -3.84 13.88 -10.00
CA GLU A 160 -4.92 14.27 -10.92
C GLU A 160 -6.28 14.10 -10.26
N GLU A 161 -6.47 13.01 -9.53
CA GLU A 161 -7.70 12.73 -8.77
C GLU A 161 -7.90 13.71 -7.61
N MET A 162 -6.84 14.04 -6.89
CA MET A 162 -6.86 15.04 -5.84
C MET A 162 -7.22 16.43 -6.39
N ASP A 163 -6.71 16.81 -7.56
CA ASP A 163 -7.06 18.06 -8.21
C ASP A 163 -8.53 18.11 -8.56
N TYR A 164 -9.05 17.04 -9.17
CA TYR A 164 -10.46 16.92 -9.49
C TYR A 164 -11.32 16.99 -8.24
N PHE A 165 -11.00 16.19 -7.24
CA PHE A 165 -11.79 16.10 -6.01
C PHE A 165 -11.78 17.41 -5.22
N PHE A 166 -10.64 18.09 -5.15
CA PHE A 166 -10.55 19.40 -4.48
C PHE A 166 -11.38 20.46 -5.20
N ALA A 167 -11.37 20.47 -6.53
CA ALA A 167 -12.24 21.33 -7.32
C ALA A 167 -13.74 21.02 -7.07
N ALA A 168 -14.10 19.74 -6.99
CA ALA A 168 -15.45 19.31 -6.69
C ALA A 168 -15.92 19.73 -5.29
N LEU A 169 -15.02 19.76 -4.30
CA LEU A 169 -15.29 20.27 -2.95
C LEU A 169 -15.49 21.80 -2.95
N ASP A 170 -14.68 22.53 -3.72
CA ASP A 170 -14.76 24.00 -3.84
C ASP A 170 -16.09 24.43 -4.51
N GLU A 171 -16.50 23.75 -5.58
CA GLU A 171 -17.79 23.97 -6.24
C GLU A 171 -18.99 23.80 -5.29
N ARG A 172 -18.86 22.89 -4.33
CA ARG A 172 -19.86 22.59 -3.29
C ARG A 172 -19.72 23.43 -2.03
N HIS A 173 -18.76 24.34 -2.01
CA HIS A 173 -18.45 25.20 -0.87
C HIS A 173 -18.14 24.40 0.42
N VAL A 174 -17.53 23.23 0.29
CA VAL A 174 -17.04 22.46 1.42
C VAL A 174 -15.76 23.11 1.97
N ASN A 175 -15.72 23.38 3.27
CA ASN A 175 -14.51 23.88 3.90
C ASN A 175 -13.41 22.84 3.82
N ALA A 176 -12.41 23.09 2.99
CA ALA A 176 -11.33 22.15 2.73
C ALA A 176 -9.96 22.84 2.72
N ILE A 177 -8.91 22.07 3.05
CA ILE A 177 -7.51 22.48 2.89
C ILE A 177 -6.76 21.40 2.10
N ASP A 178 -6.01 21.82 1.09
CA ASP A 178 -5.04 20.99 0.38
C ASP A 178 -3.65 21.18 1.00
N LEU A 179 -3.09 20.10 1.54
CA LEU A 179 -1.76 20.13 2.16
C LEU A 179 -0.62 19.97 1.13
N ARG A 180 -0.89 19.57 -0.11
CA ARG A 180 0.13 19.34 -1.14
C ARG A 180 1.04 20.55 -1.39
N PRO A 181 0.54 21.80 -1.48
CA PRO A 181 1.41 22.97 -1.70
C PRO A 181 2.47 23.14 -0.60
N ALA A 182 2.13 22.85 0.66
CA ALA A 182 3.09 22.95 1.76
C ALA A 182 4.18 21.87 1.67
N PHE A 183 3.83 20.65 1.23
CA PHE A 183 4.77 19.56 1.04
C PHE A 183 5.68 19.78 -0.18
N ILE A 184 5.11 20.22 -1.30
CA ILE A 184 5.85 20.51 -2.54
C ILE A 184 6.91 21.61 -2.31
N ASN A 185 6.56 22.63 -1.53
CA ASN A 185 7.44 23.75 -1.25
C ASN A 185 8.34 23.55 -0.02
N TYR A 186 8.40 22.33 0.55
CA TYR A 186 9.24 22.07 1.70
C TYR A 186 10.74 22.18 1.34
N PRO A 187 11.54 22.98 2.10
CA PRO A 187 12.92 23.31 1.69
C PRO A 187 13.86 22.11 1.54
N ALA A 188 13.65 21.04 2.33
CA ALA A 188 14.47 19.82 2.25
C ALA A 188 13.97 18.82 1.20
N GLY A 189 12.94 19.19 0.43
CA GLY A 189 12.32 18.36 -0.61
C GLY A 189 11.17 17.48 -0.09
N TYR A 190 10.33 17.06 -1.02
CA TYR A 190 9.09 16.32 -0.75
C TYR A 190 9.32 15.06 0.09
N TYR A 191 10.28 14.24 -0.32
CA TYR A 191 10.58 12.96 0.32
C TYR A 191 11.23 13.07 1.71
N ALA A 192 11.70 14.26 2.11
CA ALA A 192 12.15 14.48 3.48
C ALA A 192 11.00 14.41 4.51
N LEU A 193 9.76 14.50 4.05
CA LEU A 193 8.55 14.45 4.87
C LEU A 193 7.94 13.03 4.97
N GLU A 194 8.51 12.05 4.25
CA GLU A 194 7.96 10.71 4.09
C GLU A 194 8.86 9.65 4.73
N TYR A 195 8.27 8.54 5.21
CA TYR A 195 9.04 7.34 5.51
C TYR A 195 9.41 6.59 4.23
N ARG A 196 10.62 6.05 4.16
CA ARG A 196 11.13 5.43 2.95
C ARG A 196 10.37 4.17 2.52
N THR A 197 10.01 3.33 3.48
CA THR A 197 9.43 1.99 3.24
C THR A 197 7.98 1.86 3.72
N ASP A 198 7.45 2.89 4.35
CA ASP A 198 6.10 2.97 4.85
C ASP A 198 5.30 3.99 4.02
N HIS A 199 3.98 3.85 3.92
CA HIS A 199 3.11 4.73 3.15
C HIS A 199 2.72 6.02 3.89
N HIS A 200 3.18 6.20 5.12
CA HIS A 200 2.91 7.38 5.92
C HIS A 200 3.98 8.45 5.78
N TRP A 201 3.59 9.69 5.99
CA TRP A 201 4.53 10.76 6.29
C TRP A 201 5.25 10.52 7.63
N ASN A 202 6.44 11.08 7.78
CA ASN A 202 7.20 11.02 9.02
C ASN A 202 6.76 12.13 10.01
N MET A 203 7.43 12.21 11.15
CA MET A 203 7.11 13.23 12.17
C MET A 203 7.21 14.66 11.67
N GLN A 204 8.13 14.96 10.74
CA GLN A 204 8.27 16.29 10.15
C GLN A 204 7.09 16.61 9.25
N GLY A 205 6.66 15.65 8.42
CA GLY A 205 5.46 15.78 7.60
C GLY A 205 4.20 15.97 8.45
N GLY A 206 4.05 15.19 9.51
CA GLY A 206 2.94 15.34 10.46
C GLY A 206 2.94 16.69 11.15
N PHE A 207 4.10 17.22 11.55
CA PHE A 207 4.20 18.55 12.16
C PHE A 207 3.89 19.68 11.16
N LEU A 208 4.36 19.55 9.92
CA LEU A 208 4.02 20.50 8.85
C LEU A 208 2.51 20.52 8.61
N ALA A 209 1.89 19.34 8.46
CA ALA A 209 0.45 19.19 8.29
C ALA A 209 -0.33 19.83 9.45
N TYR A 210 0.05 19.52 10.69
CA TYR A 210 -0.54 20.11 11.88
C TYR A 210 -0.48 21.64 11.84
N THR A 211 0.66 22.20 11.47
CA THR A 211 0.85 23.66 11.39
C THR A 211 -0.11 24.30 10.38
N GLN A 212 -0.27 23.70 9.19
CA GLN A 212 -1.18 24.18 8.15
C GLN A 212 -2.65 24.09 8.62
N ILE A 213 -3.03 22.96 9.22
CA ILE A 213 -4.38 22.74 9.74
C ILE A 213 -4.73 23.78 10.82
N VAL A 214 -3.85 24.02 11.78
CA VAL A 214 -4.09 24.99 12.85
C VAL A 214 -4.19 26.41 12.28
N GLN A 215 -3.37 26.78 11.31
CA GLN A 215 -3.45 28.09 10.63
C GLN A 215 -4.82 28.30 9.97
N GLN A 216 -5.43 27.25 9.43
CA GLN A 216 -6.76 27.30 8.82
C GLN A 216 -7.88 27.30 9.87
N LEU A 217 -7.76 26.50 10.91
CA LEU A 217 -8.79 26.36 11.94
C LEU A 217 -8.96 27.61 12.82
N VAL A 218 -7.84 28.25 13.16
CA VAL A 218 -7.83 29.41 14.08
C VAL A 218 -8.80 30.52 13.63
N PRO A 219 -8.75 31.02 12.39
CA PRO A 219 -9.71 32.01 11.91
C PRO A 219 -11.12 31.46 11.78
N MET A 220 -11.31 30.19 11.38
CA MET A 220 -12.64 29.57 11.29
C MET A 220 -13.37 29.53 12.62
N LEU A 221 -12.64 29.35 13.71
CA LEU A 221 -13.19 29.28 15.08
C LEU A 221 -13.23 30.63 15.78
N GLY A 222 -12.81 31.73 15.11
CA GLY A 222 -12.71 33.05 15.72
C GLY A 222 -11.71 33.11 16.89
N MET A 223 -10.75 32.19 16.93
CA MET A 223 -9.76 32.04 18.01
C MET A 223 -8.51 32.86 17.68
N GLN A 224 -7.85 33.35 18.75
CA GLN A 224 -6.47 33.85 18.63
C GLN A 224 -5.55 32.84 19.30
N VAL A 225 -4.78 32.10 18.49
CA VAL A 225 -3.79 31.14 19.02
C VAL A 225 -2.40 31.68 18.82
N ARG A 226 -1.61 31.76 19.90
CA ARG A 226 -0.19 31.97 19.83
C ARG A 226 0.47 30.59 19.61
N MET A 227 0.81 30.28 18.37
CA MET A 227 1.64 29.08 18.11
C MET A 227 3.05 29.32 18.68
N GLN A 228 3.41 28.56 19.71
CA GLN A 228 4.81 28.43 20.07
C GLN A 228 5.41 27.38 19.15
N VAL A 229 6.11 27.84 18.12
CA VAL A 229 6.95 26.96 17.30
C VAL A 229 8.12 26.54 18.20
N PRO A 230 8.30 25.24 18.50
CA PRO A 230 9.50 24.80 19.21
C PRO A 230 10.73 25.24 18.40
N ASN A 231 11.58 26.05 19.00
CA ASN A 231 12.86 26.39 18.42
C ASN A 231 13.67 25.09 18.29
N GLN A 232 13.84 24.65 17.04
CA GLN A 232 14.75 23.59 16.58
C GLN A 232 14.45 22.17 17.07
N LEU A 233 13.89 21.38 16.16
CA LEU A 233 14.22 19.98 16.06
C LEU A 233 15.56 19.89 15.32
N THR A 234 16.67 19.96 16.07
CA THR A 234 18.02 19.62 15.56
C THR A 234 18.20 18.12 15.51
#